data_3dc21999195bb4e16325093f6dfbbbdf
#
_entry.id   3dc21999195bb4e16325093f6dfbbbdf
#
_cell.length_a   1.000
_cell.length_b   1.000
_cell.length_c   1.000
_cell.angle_alpha   90.00
_cell.angle_beta   90.00
_cell.angle_gamma   90.00
#
_symmetry.space_group_name_H-M   'P 1'
#
loop_
_entity.id
_entity.type
_entity.pdbx_description
1 polymer ?
#
loop_
_entity_poly.entity_id
_entity_poly.type
_entity_poly.pdbx_seq_one_letter_code
_entity_poly.pdbx_strand_id
1 'polypeptide(L)'
;MKNKKELMKEILRFLLVGGLATLVDFGIYELCRFVLFQGLGNNVNLILSTSLGFIFGNIVNYILSIIFVFKGAKDDKSTQTVKAFLIFTVIGIIGLGIKVGVQTGGNYLMSLIIDWLFNNFFIKFSYLTWAWLLDTFVYCVATLIVLIWNYIGRKIFIFKGETK
;
A
#
# COMPACT_ATOMS: atom_id res chain seq x y z
N MET A 1 28.33 -14.80 0.84
CA MET A 1 26.98 -15.26 1.29
C MET A 1 26.62 -14.51 2.57
N LYS A 2 25.60 -13.62 2.53
CA LYS A 2 25.12 -12.93 3.74
C LYS A 2 24.65 -13.98 4.77
N ASN A 3 25.03 -13.79 6.03
CA ASN A 3 24.65 -14.70 7.12
C ASN A 3 23.12 -14.67 7.28
N LYS A 4 22.47 -15.84 7.47
CA LYS A 4 20.99 -15.94 7.64
C LYS A 4 20.45 -14.96 8.69
N LYS A 5 21.23 -14.70 9.75
CA LYS A 5 20.86 -13.72 10.81
C LYS A 5 20.82 -12.28 10.29
N GLU A 6 21.72 -11.89 9.40
CA GLU A 6 21.74 -10.53 8.80
C GLU A 6 20.58 -10.34 7.84
N LEU A 7 20.31 -11.35 7.00
CA LEU A 7 19.16 -11.34 6.11
C LEU A 7 17.83 -11.23 6.89
N MET A 8 17.69 -11.96 8.00
CA MET A 8 16.51 -11.90 8.84
C MET A 8 16.32 -10.49 9.45
N LYS A 9 17.40 -9.86 9.91
CA LYS A 9 17.36 -8.48 10.44
C LYS A 9 16.96 -7.46 9.37
N GLU A 10 17.46 -7.62 8.14
CA GLU A 10 17.08 -6.75 7.02
C GLU A 10 15.59 -6.90 6.66
N ILE A 11 15.10 -8.13 6.58
CA ILE A 11 13.68 -8.42 6.35
C ILE A 11 12.81 -7.82 7.47
N LEU A 12 13.21 -7.99 8.73
CA LEU A 12 12.47 -7.44 9.87
C LEU A 12 12.39 -5.91 9.85
N ARG A 13 13.50 -5.24 9.53
CA ARG A 13 13.53 -3.77 9.35
C ARG A 13 12.64 -3.33 8.19
N PHE A 14 12.69 -4.05 7.08
CA PHE A 14 11.83 -3.77 5.91
C PHE A 14 10.35 -3.93 6.27
N LEU A 15 9.98 -4.99 6.99
CA LEU A 15 8.61 -5.22 7.43
C LEU A 15 8.14 -4.13 8.42
N LEU A 16 8.98 -3.69 9.34
CA LEU A 16 8.65 -2.61 10.27
C LEU A 16 8.43 -1.28 9.54
N VAL A 17 9.32 -0.92 8.63
CA VAL A 17 9.19 0.30 7.82
C VAL A 17 7.96 0.23 6.92
N GLY A 18 7.74 -0.90 6.25
CA GLY A 18 6.56 -1.14 5.43
C GLY A 18 5.26 -1.09 6.24
N GLY A 19 5.25 -1.70 7.42
CA GLY A 19 4.11 -1.68 8.34
C GLY A 19 3.74 -0.27 8.81
N LEU A 20 4.73 0.52 9.24
CA LEU A 20 4.51 1.93 9.62
C LEU A 20 3.98 2.77 8.45
N ALA A 21 4.55 2.60 7.27
CA ALA A 21 4.08 3.29 6.07
C ALA A 21 2.64 2.91 5.71
N THR A 22 2.29 1.62 5.87
CA THR A 22 0.92 1.12 5.64
C THR A 22 -0.07 1.69 6.65
N LEU A 23 0.32 1.87 7.92
CA LEU A 23 -0.53 2.51 8.92
C LEU A 23 -0.82 3.97 8.56
N VAL A 24 0.18 4.72 8.07
CA VAL A 24 -0.02 6.10 7.61
C VAL A 24 -0.91 6.13 6.36
N ASP A 25 -0.66 5.27 5.38
CA ASP A 25 -1.49 5.11 4.18
C ASP A 25 -2.95 4.86 4.57
N PHE A 26 -3.20 3.89 5.44
CA PHE A 26 -4.54 3.55 5.92
C PHE A 26 -5.20 4.70 6.69
N GLY A 27 -4.49 5.34 7.61
CA GLY A 27 -5.03 6.47 8.38
C GLY A 27 -5.45 7.65 7.49
N ILE A 28 -4.64 8.00 6.49
CA ILE A 28 -4.96 9.05 5.52
C ILE A 28 -6.13 8.62 4.62
N TYR A 29 -6.16 7.37 4.17
CA TYR A 29 -7.26 6.83 3.40
C TYR A 29 -8.58 6.95 4.15
N GLU A 30 -8.66 6.48 5.40
CA GLU A 30 -9.86 6.54 6.24
C GLU A 30 -10.31 7.99 6.47
N LEU A 31 -9.37 8.89 6.81
CA LEU A 31 -9.66 10.31 7.00
C LEU A 31 -10.24 10.94 5.74
N CYS A 32 -9.64 10.70 4.58
CA CYS A 32 -10.13 11.22 3.32
C CYS A 32 -11.48 10.61 2.93
N ARG A 33 -11.60 9.28 3.03
CA ARG A 33 -12.76 8.50 2.60
C ARG A 33 -14.02 8.85 3.38
N PHE A 34 -13.91 8.93 4.69
CA PHE A 34 -15.06 9.04 5.59
C PHE A 34 -15.23 10.40 6.28
N VAL A 35 -14.28 11.33 6.11
CA VAL A 35 -14.38 12.67 6.71
C VAL A 35 -14.30 13.76 5.65
N LEU A 36 -13.21 13.81 4.86
CA LEU A 36 -12.94 14.95 3.99
C LEU A 36 -13.75 14.93 2.69
N PHE A 37 -13.96 13.75 2.10
CA PHE A 37 -14.53 13.60 0.76
C PHE A 37 -15.94 12.99 0.74
N GLN A 38 -16.67 13.01 1.87
CA GLN A 38 -18.03 12.48 1.97
C GLN A 38 -19.02 13.10 0.97
N GLY A 39 -18.82 14.37 0.60
CA GLY A 39 -19.66 15.06 -0.39
C GLY A 39 -19.39 14.72 -1.85
N LEU A 40 -18.34 13.93 -2.14
CA LEU A 40 -17.99 13.52 -3.50
C LEU A 40 -18.70 12.23 -3.88
N GLY A 41 -18.94 12.05 -5.19
CA GLY A 41 -19.44 10.77 -5.71
C GLY A 41 -18.53 9.61 -5.29
N ASN A 42 -19.11 8.43 -4.99
CA ASN A 42 -18.42 7.31 -4.36
C ASN A 42 -17.11 6.90 -5.07
N ASN A 43 -17.10 6.84 -6.41
CA ASN A 43 -15.91 6.48 -7.17
C ASN A 43 -14.82 7.54 -7.09
N VAL A 44 -15.18 8.83 -7.15
CA VAL A 44 -14.23 9.94 -7.07
C VAL A 44 -13.61 9.99 -5.67
N ASN A 45 -14.45 9.90 -4.64
CA ASN A 45 -14.01 9.81 -3.25
C ASN A 45 -13.02 8.64 -3.05
N LEU A 46 -13.37 7.44 -3.54
CA LEU A 46 -12.53 6.26 -3.42
C LEU A 46 -11.15 6.47 -4.08
N ILE A 47 -11.13 6.94 -5.33
CA ILE A 47 -9.88 7.14 -6.08
C ILE A 47 -9.00 8.18 -5.39
N LEU A 48 -9.56 9.32 -4.99
CA LEU A 48 -8.80 10.39 -4.33
C LEU A 48 -8.27 9.94 -2.97
N SER A 49 -9.10 9.30 -2.16
CA SER A 49 -8.71 8.82 -0.82
C SER A 49 -7.59 7.78 -0.91
N THR A 50 -7.73 6.81 -1.83
CA THR A 50 -6.71 5.78 -2.08
C THR A 50 -5.40 6.41 -2.58
N SER A 51 -5.48 7.38 -3.49
CA SER A 51 -4.30 8.04 -4.03
C SER A 51 -3.55 8.84 -2.99
N LEU A 52 -4.26 9.62 -2.17
CA LEU A 52 -3.64 10.41 -1.09
C LEU A 52 -3.02 9.50 -0.03
N GLY A 53 -3.76 8.50 0.46
CA GLY A 53 -3.22 7.51 1.40
C GLY A 53 -1.92 6.90 0.89
N PHE A 54 -1.93 6.40 -0.34
CA PHE A 54 -0.77 5.79 -0.97
C PHE A 54 0.41 6.75 -1.12
N ILE A 55 0.19 8.00 -1.55
CA ILE A 55 1.25 9.00 -1.71
C ILE A 55 1.93 9.27 -0.36
N PHE A 56 1.15 9.54 0.69
CA PHE A 56 1.69 9.81 2.02
C PHE A 56 2.38 8.58 2.61
N GLY A 57 1.78 7.39 2.49
CA GLY A 57 2.41 6.14 2.89
C GLY A 57 3.75 5.89 2.17
N ASN A 58 3.80 6.19 0.87
CA ASN A 58 5.02 6.03 0.07
C ASN A 58 6.12 7.03 0.47
N ILE A 59 5.78 8.27 0.78
CA ILE A 59 6.72 9.28 1.31
C ILE A 59 7.31 8.80 2.64
N VAL A 60 6.46 8.35 3.57
CA VAL A 60 6.92 7.84 4.86
C VAL A 60 7.80 6.60 4.68
N ASN A 61 7.40 5.67 3.82
CA ASN A 61 8.19 4.48 3.49
C ASN A 61 9.58 4.85 2.95
N TYR A 62 9.67 5.85 2.07
CA TYR A 62 10.93 6.34 1.54
C TYR A 62 11.82 6.94 2.64
N ILE A 63 11.27 7.85 3.44
CA ILE A 63 12.00 8.51 4.55
C ILE A 63 12.51 7.47 5.56
N LEU A 64 11.63 6.57 6.02
CA LEU A 64 12.00 5.54 6.98
C LEU A 64 13.01 4.54 6.40
N SER A 65 12.93 4.22 5.10
CA SER A 65 13.90 3.37 4.43
C SER A 65 15.30 3.98 4.46
N ILE A 66 15.41 5.28 4.17
CA ILE A 66 16.71 6.01 4.26
C ILE A 66 17.25 5.96 5.69
N ILE A 67 16.39 6.19 6.69
CA ILE A 67 16.82 6.29 8.10
C ILE A 67 17.21 4.93 8.67
N PHE A 68 16.42 3.88 8.40
CA PHE A 68 16.55 2.59 9.11
C PHE A 68 17.19 1.48 8.29
N VAL A 69 16.98 1.46 6.97
CA VAL A 69 17.48 0.37 6.12
C VAL A 69 18.86 0.71 5.56
N PHE A 70 19.09 1.97 5.15
CA PHE A 70 20.32 2.39 4.49
C PHE A 70 21.41 2.96 5.42
N LYS A 71 21.23 2.86 6.75
CA LYS A 71 22.28 3.28 7.71
C LYS A 71 23.61 2.53 7.54
N GLY A 72 23.59 1.34 6.94
CA GLY A 72 24.79 0.54 6.66
C GLY A 72 25.37 0.71 5.25
N ALA A 73 24.64 1.36 4.34
CA ALA A 73 25.04 1.56 2.94
C ALA A 73 25.55 2.97 2.67
N LYS A 74 26.09 3.66 3.70
CA LYS A 74 26.64 5.01 3.54
C LYS A 74 27.84 5.08 2.56
N ASP A 75 28.45 3.95 2.25
CA ASP A 75 29.58 3.87 1.32
C ASP A 75 29.18 3.46 -0.10
N ASP A 76 27.95 3.04 -0.32
CA ASP A 76 27.51 2.63 -1.66
C ASP A 76 26.66 3.74 -2.31
N LYS A 77 27.33 4.58 -3.10
CA LYS A 77 26.75 5.71 -3.86
C LYS A 77 25.66 5.26 -4.86
N SER A 78 25.49 3.98 -5.10
CA SER A 78 24.58 3.44 -6.11
C SER A 78 23.10 3.50 -5.70
N THR A 79 22.78 3.39 -4.42
CA THR A 79 21.40 3.40 -3.90
C THR A 79 20.86 4.81 -3.61
N GLN A 80 21.73 5.80 -3.53
CA GLN A 80 21.35 7.22 -3.34
C GLN A 80 21.23 7.98 -4.66
N THR A 81 21.39 7.29 -5.80
CA THR A 81 21.41 7.93 -7.11
C THR A 81 19.98 8.33 -7.53
N VAL A 82 19.87 9.46 -8.26
CA VAL A 82 18.64 9.92 -8.92
C VAL A 82 17.95 8.78 -9.69
N LYS A 83 18.72 7.84 -10.26
CA LYS A 83 18.22 6.66 -10.96
C LYS A 83 17.43 5.73 -10.05
N ALA A 84 17.90 5.45 -8.82
CA ALA A 84 17.20 4.59 -7.87
C ALA A 84 15.89 5.24 -7.41
N PHE A 85 15.90 6.57 -7.20
CA PHE A 85 14.68 7.32 -6.88
C PHE A 85 13.65 7.30 -8.03
N LEU A 86 14.10 7.46 -9.28
CA LEU A 86 13.21 7.38 -10.44
C LEU A 86 12.58 5.99 -10.59
N ILE A 87 13.39 4.94 -10.45
CA ILE A 87 12.87 3.54 -10.47
C ILE A 87 11.86 3.33 -9.34
N PHE A 88 12.16 3.79 -8.13
CA PHE A 88 11.25 3.71 -6.99
C PHE A 88 9.91 4.42 -7.27
N THR A 89 9.98 5.62 -7.87
CA THR A 89 8.80 6.41 -8.21
C THR A 89 7.95 5.72 -9.28
N VAL A 90 8.57 5.17 -10.34
CA VAL A 90 7.86 4.43 -11.39
C VAL A 90 7.16 3.19 -10.82
N ILE A 91 7.87 2.40 -10.00
CA ILE A 91 7.27 1.23 -9.33
C ILE A 91 6.10 1.67 -8.44
N GLY A 92 6.24 2.79 -7.73
CA GLY A 92 5.19 3.38 -6.90
C GLY A 92 3.96 3.80 -7.71
N ILE A 93 4.13 4.48 -8.83
CA ILE A 93 3.02 4.91 -9.71
C ILE A 93 2.26 3.69 -10.25
N ILE A 94 2.95 2.66 -10.71
CA ILE A 94 2.32 1.41 -11.16
C ILE A 94 1.58 0.76 -9.99
N GLY A 95 2.19 0.72 -8.80
CA GLY A 95 1.58 0.20 -7.57
C GLY A 95 0.30 0.96 -7.20
N LEU A 96 0.28 2.28 -7.35
CA LEU A 96 -0.92 3.10 -7.14
C LEU A 96 -2.03 2.72 -8.12
N GLY A 97 -1.70 2.56 -9.40
CA GLY A 97 -2.67 2.11 -10.42
C GLY A 97 -3.28 0.74 -10.07
N ILE A 98 -2.44 -0.20 -9.64
CA ILE A 98 -2.89 -1.53 -9.16
C ILE A 98 -3.80 -1.37 -7.95
N LYS A 99 -3.42 -0.55 -6.95
CA LYS A 99 -4.20 -0.34 -5.73
C LYS A 99 -5.58 0.22 -6.03
N VAL A 100 -5.65 1.30 -6.81
CA VAL A 100 -6.91 1.92 -7.22
C VAL A 100 -7.79 0.94 -8.01
N GLY A 101 -7.20 0.20 -8.96
CA GLY A 101 -7.92 -0.77 -9.77
C GLY A 101 -8.51 -1.92 -8.94
N VAL A 102 -7.72 -2.52 -8.05
CA VAL A 102 -8.17 -3.60 -7.15
C VAL A 102 -9.22 -3.08 -6.18
N GLN A 103 -9.06 -1.89 -5.63
CA GLN A 103 -9.99 -1.34 -4.67
C GLN A 103 -11.32 -0.95 -5.33
N THR A 104 -11.28 -0.32 -6.48
CA THR A 104 -12.51 0.04 -7.23
C THR A 104 -13.26 -1.22 -7.68
N GLY A 105 -12.57 -2.18 -8.30
CA GLY A 105 -13.17 -3.44 -8.74
C GLY A 105 -13.66 -4.30 -7.58
N GLY A 106 -12.88 -4.38 -6.51
CA GLY A 106 -13.22 -5.12 -5.30
C GLY A 106 -14.46 -4.54 -4.60
N ASN A 107 -14.54 -3.23 -4.46
CA ASN A 107 -15.71 -2.57 -3.86
C ASN A 107 -16.97 -2.78 -4.71
N TYR A 108 -16.84 -2.74 -6.03
CA TYR A 108 -17.96 -3.06 -6.92
C TYR A 108 -18.46 -4.51 -6.71
N LEU A 109 -17.55 -5.49 -6.68
CA LEU A 109 -17.93 -6.90 -6.43
C LEU A 109 -18.55 -7.08 -5.03
N MET A 110 -17.99 -6.42 -4.01
CA MET A 110 -18.51 -6.52 -2.65
C MET A 110 -19.90 -5.87 -2.51
N SER A 111 -20.18 -4.78 -3.22
CA SER A 111 -21.54 -4.20 -3.21
C SER A 111 -22.59 -5.18 -3.75
N LEU A 112 -22.26 -5.91 -4.83
CA LEU A 112 -23.16 -6.95 -5.35
C LEU A 112 -23.42 -8.07 -4.34
N ILE A 113 -22.39 -8.48 -3.61
CA ILE A 113 -22.51 -9.51 -2.56
C ILE A 113 -23.36 -9.01 -1.38
N ILE A 114 -23.14 -7.77 -0.94
CA ILE A 114 -23.94 -7.16 0.13
C ILE A 114 -25.40 -7.10 -0.27
N ASP A 115 -25.71 -6.55 -1.44
CA ASP A 115 -27.07 -6.39 -1.92
C ASP A 115 -27.78 -7.75 -2.01
N TRP A 116 -27.07 -8.79 -2.48
CA TRP A 116 -27.60 -10.17 -2.50
C TRP A 116 -27.87 -10.72 -1.10
N LEU A 117 -26.94 -10.53 -0.14
CA LEU A 117 -27.07 -10.99 1.24
C LEU A 117 -28.22 -10.28 1.98
N PHE A 118 -28.35 -8.94 1.81
CA PHE A 118 -29.43 -8.17 2.43
C PHE A 118 -30.79 -8.53 1.86
N ASN A 119 -30.88 -8.85 0.58
CA ASN A 119 -32.13 -9.25 -0.06
C ASN A 119 -32.57 -10.68 0.31
N ASN A 120 -31.63 -11.57 0.66
CA ASN A 120 -31.92 -12.99 0.92
C ASN A 120 -31.83 -13.38 2.40
N PHE A 121 -31.10 -12.63 3.21
CA PHE A 121 -30.90 -12.92 4.63
C PHE A 121 -31.18 -11.68 5.47
N PHE A 122 -32.08 -11.79 6.46
CA PHE A 122 -32.31 -10.75 7.47
C PHE A 122 -31.08 -10.62 8.38
N ILE A 123 -30.10 -9.81 7.98
CA ILE A 123 -28.92 -9.55 8.80
C ILE A 123 -29.26 -8.40 9.76
N LYS A 124 -29.20 -8.69 11.07
CA LYS A 124 -29.49 -7.73 12.18
C LYS A 124 -28.49 -6.58 12.31
N PHE A 125 -27.41 -6.54 11.51
CA PHE A 125 -26.40 -5.49 11.55
C PHE A 125 -26.75 -4.34 10.59
N SER A 126 -26.36 -3.12 10.97
CA SER A 126 -26.53 -1.94 10.11
C SER A 126 -25.79 -2.12 8.78
N TYR A 127 -26.45 -1.81 7.66
CA TYR A 127 -25.85 -1.79 6.32
C TYR A 127 -24.55 -0.99 6.29
N LEU A 128 -24.48 0.14 7.02
CA LEU A 128 -23.31 1.00 7.09
C LEU A 128 -22.09 0.29 7.71
N THR A 129 -22.29 -0.55 8.72
CA THR A 129 -21.21 -1.32 9.37
C THR A 129 -20.63 -2.37 8.41
N TRP A 130 -21.48 -3.07 7.67
CA TRP A 130 -21.03 -4.04 6.68
C TRP A 130 -20.30 -3.39 5.51
N ALA A 131 -20.79 -2.26 5.02
CA ALA A 131 -20.15 -1.50 3.95
C ALA A 131 -18.75 -1.05 4.35
N TRP A 132 -18.57 -0.54 5.57
CA TRP A 132 -17.25 -0.15 6.10
C TRP A 132 -16.31 -1.35 6.26
N LEU A 133 -16.78 -2.46 6.83
CA LEU A 133 -15.96 -3.66 7.02
C LEU A 133 -15.46 -4.21 5.69
N LEU A 134 -16.30 -4.25 4.67
CA LEU A 134 -15.93 -4.77 3.36
C LEU A 134 -15.04 -3.81 2.58
N ASP A 135 -15.28 -2.50 2.66
CA ASP A 135 -14.38 -1.50 2.09
C ASP A 135 -12.97 -1.61 2.72
N THR A 136 -12.88 -1.75 4.04
CA THR A 136 -11.62 -1.96 4.76
C THR A 136 -10.97 -3.30 4.37
N PHE A 137 -11.73 -4.37 4.21
CA PHE A 137 -11.21 -5.66 3.75
C PHE A 137 -10.60 -5.56 2.34
N VAL A 138 -11.32 -4.95 1.40
CA VAL A 138 -10.84 -4.74 0.02
C VAL A 138 -9.59 -3.85 0.02
N TYR A 139 -9.55 -2.81 0.86
CA TYR A 139 -8.38 -1.97 1.06
C TYR A 139 -7.16 -2.78 1.53
N CYS A 140 -7.33 -3.64 2.53
CA CYS A 140 -6.25 -4.50 3.03
C CYS A 140 -5.72 -5.45 1.94
N VAL A 141 -6.62 -6.07 1.17
CA VAL A 141 -6.25 -6.95 0.05
C VAL A 141 -5.48 -6.18 -1.03
N ALA A 142 -5.97 -5.01 -1.44
CA ALA A 142 -5.29 -4.15 -2.40
C ALA A 142 -3.89 -3.75 -1.92
N THR A 143 -3.76 -3.40 -0.64
CA THR A 143 -2.48 -3.04 -0.02
C THR A 143 -1.50 -4.22 -0.02
N LEU A 144 -1.94 -5.44 0.31
CA LEU A 144 -1.09 -6.64 0.26
C LEU A 144 -0.58 -6.93 -1.15
N ILE A 145 -1.44 -6.82 -2.16
CA ILE A 145 -1.05 -7.00 -3.57
C ILE A 145 0.04 -5.99 -3.95
N VAL A 146 -0.13 -4.72 -3.58
CA VAL A 146 0.85 -3.66 -3.87
C VAL A 146 2.15 -3.84 -3.09
N LEU A 147 2.11 -4.34 -1.85
CA LEU A 147 3.33 -4.68 -1.10
C LEU A 147 4.15 -5.75 -1.82
N ILE A 148 3.49 -6.79 -2.34
CA ILE A 148 4.15 -7.83 -3.13
C ILE A 148 4.74 -7.24 -4.42
N TRP A 149 3.97 -6.42 -5.13
CA TRP A 149 4.43 -5.70 -6.33
C TRP A 149 5.67 -4.85 -6.03
N ASN A 150 5.62 -4.02 -5.02
CA ASN A 150 6.73 -3.15 -4.62
C ASN A 150 7.98 -3.95 -4.22
N TYR A 151 7.81 -5.07 -3.51
CA TYR A 151 8.92 -5.96 -3.14
C TYR A 151 9.58 -6.57 -4.39
N ILE A 152 8.78 -7.13 -5.30
CA ILE A 152 9.28 -7.76 -6.54
C ILE A 152 9.95 -6.71 -7.42
N GLY A 153 9.29 -5.56 -7.63
CA GLY A 153 9.82 -4.48 -8.46
C GLY A 153 11.16 -3.95 -7.95
N ARG A 154 11.26 -3.69 -6.64
CA ARG A 154 12.52 -3.25 -6.03
C ARG A 154 13.62 -4.32 -6.15
N LYS A 155 13.30 -5.59 -5.89
CA LYS A 155 14.25 -6.70 -6.00
C LYS A 155 14.79 -6.85 -7.41
N ILE A 156 13.95 -6.72 -8.44
CA ILE A 156 14.35 -6.90 -9.83
C ILE A 156 15.13 -5.68 -10.35
N PHE A 157 14.69 -4.46 -10.05
CA PHE A 157 15.20 -3.26 -10.71
C PHE A 157 16.28 -2.51 -9.90
N ILE A 158 16.28 -2.64 -8.57
CA ILE A 158 17.22 -1.93 -7.70
C ILE A 158 18.34 -2.86 -7.23
N PHE A 159 18.02 -4.10 -6.81
CA PHE A 159 18.99 -5.02 -6.22
C PHE A 159 19.66 -6.00 -7.20
N LYS A 160 19.36 -5.92 -8.50
CA LYS A 160 20.01 -6.79 -9.52
C LYS A 160 21.51 -6.51 -9.71
N GLY A 161 22.06 -5.47 -9.08
CA GLY A 161 23.47 -5.10 -9.13
C GLY A 161 24.38 -5.80 -8.10
N GLU A 162 23.84 -6.51 -7.11
CA GLU A 162 24.62 -7.14 -6.03
C GLU A 162 24.95 -8.61 -6.25
N THR A 163 24.65 -9.20 -7.40
CA THR A 163 24.98 -10.58 -7.75
C THR A 163 26.08 -10.65 -8.82
N LYS A 164 27.21 -9.97 -8.58
CA LYS A 164 28.49 -10.28 -9.22
C LYS A 164 29.60 -10.29 -8.19
#